data_96604686679b68e530a30c269a471391
#
_entry.id   96604686679b68e530a30c269a471391
#
_cell.length_a   1.000
_cell.length_b   1.000
_cell.length_c   1.000
_cell.angle_alpha   90.00
_cell.angle_beta   90.00
_cell.angle_gamma   90.00
#
_symmetry.space_group_name_H-M   'P 1'
#
loop_
_entity.id
_entity.type
_entity.pdbx_description
1 polymer ?
#
loop_
_entity_poly.entity_id
_entity_poly.type
_entity_poly.pdbx_seq_one_letter_code
_entity_poly.pdbx_strand_id
1 'polypeptide(L)' 'MPAIASLEDLEAAQRDLQEAKDLNELEEVFKRWRRIGWKNICKLWLEERTPEQLKGEGN' A
#
# COMPACT_ATOMS: atom_id res chain seq x y z
N MET A 1 -15.31 -10.76 7.34
CA MET A 1 -14.14 -11.16 6.54
C MET A 1 -13.25 -9.97 6.32
N PRO A 2 -11.99 -10.07 6.63
CA PRO A 2 -11.08 -8.98 6.30
C PRO A 2 -11.01 -8.85 4.77
N ALA A 3 -11.03 -7.62 4.33
CA ALA A 3 -10.86 -7.36 2.91
C ALA A 3 -9.41 -7.69 2.57
N ILE A 4 -9.21 -8.64 1.67
CA ILE A 4 -7.87 -8.95 1.18
C ILE A 4 -7.60 -8.01 0.03
N ALA A 5 -6.56 -7.23 0.13
CA ALA A 5 -6.18 -6.32 -0.94
C ALA A 5 -5.79 -7.12 -2.17
N SER A 6 -6.29 -6.72 -3.32
CA SER A 6 -5.90 -7.37 -4.56
C SER A 6 -4.49 -6.92 -4.96
N LEU A 7 -3.85 -7.69 -5.83
CA LEU A 7 -2.56 -7.30 -6.34
C LEU A 7 -2.62 -5.94 -7.03
N GLU A 8 -3.70 -5.69 -7.76
CA GLU A 8 -3.88 -4.40 -8.44
C GLU A 8 -3.92 -3.25 -7.44
N ASP A 9 -4.63 -3.43 -6.33
CA ASP A 9 -4.70 -2.41 -5.29
C ASP A 9 -3.32 -2.14 -4.70
N LEU A 10 -2.58 -3.20 -4.40
CA LEU A 10 -1.25 -3.06 -3.82
C LEU A 10 -0.29 -2.35 -4.79
N GLU A 11 -0.36 -2.69 -6.06
CA GLU A 11 0.47 -2.04 -7.07
C GLU A 11 0.11 -0.57 -7.23
N ALA A 12 -1.18 -0.26 -7.24
CA ALA A 12 -1.64 1.12 -7.35
C ALA A 12 -1.23 1.94 -6.14
N ALA A 13 -1.34 1.35 -4.96
CA ALA A 13 -0.92 2.03 -3.73
C ALA A 13 0.58 2.30 -3.74
N GLN A 14 1.38 1.34 -4.17
CA GLN A 14 2.81 1.53 -4.27
C GLN A 14 3.16 2.67 -5.23
N ARG A 15 2.49 2.71 -6.37
CA ARG A 15 2.71 3.79 -7.34
C ARG A 15 2.37 5.15 -6.74
N ASP A 16 1.23 5.24 -6.06
CA ASP A 16 0.83 6.48 -5.43
C ASP A 16 1.83 6.93 -4.37
N LEU A 17 2.35 5.99 -3.59
CA LEU A 17 3.35 6.30 -2.57
C LEU A 17 4.64 6.83 -3.20
N GLN A 18 5.04 6.25 -4.32
CA GLN A 18 6.24 6.70 -5.02
C GLN A 18 6.07 8.08 -5.65
N GLU A 19 4.86 8.42 -6.04
CA GLU A 19 4.56 9.70 -6.65
C GLU A 19 4.34 10.82 -5.62
N ALA A 20 4.14 10.47 -4.37
CA ALA A 20 3.95 11.47 -3.32
C ALA A 20 5.24 12.27 -3.14
N LYS A 21 5.14 13.60 -3.26
CA LYS A 21 6.30 14.49 -3.24
C LYS A 21 6.55 15.10 -1.86
N ASP A 22 5.52 15.20 -1.04
CA ASP A 22 5.65 15.81 0.26
C ASP A 22 4.74 15.08 1.26
N LEU A 23 4.78 15.53 2.51
CA LEU A 23 4.00 14.89 3.57
C LEU A 23 2.50 15.00 3.35
N ASN A 24 2.04 16.11 2.76
CA ASN A 24 0.62 16.27 2.50
C ASN A 24 0.13 15.26 1.47
N GLU A 25 0.89 15.08 0.40
CA GLU A 25 0.53 14.10 -0.62
C GLU A 25 0.60 12.68 -0.06
N LEU A 26 1.61 12.40 0.75
CA LEU A 26 1.78 11.08 1.36
C LEU A 26 0.59 10.78 2.28
N GLU A 27 0.16 11.76 3.06
CA GLU A 27 -1.00 11.59 3.93
C GLU A 27 -2.26 11.29 3.13
N GLU A 28 -2.44 11.95 2.00
CA GLU A 28 -3.57 11.68 1.13
C GLU A 28 -3.55 10.25 0.59
N VAL A 29 -2.38 9.76 0.24
CA VAL A 29 -2.23 8.38 -0.23
C VAL A 29 -2.60 7.41 0.89
N PHE A 30 -2.14 7.66 2.10
CA PHE A 30 -2.47 6.83 3.25
C PHE A 30 -3.98 6.79 3.47
N LYS A 31 -4.65 7.91 3.38
CA LYS A 31 -6.10 7.98 3.54
C LYS A 31 -6.82 7.23 2.43
N ARG A 32 -6.33 7.36 1.20
CA ARG A 32 -6.93 6.69 0.05
C ARG A 32 -6.86 5.18 0.17
N TRP A 33 -5.76 4.69 0.68
CA TRP A 33 -5.48 3.26 0.71
C TRP A 33 -5.62 2.62 2.09
N ARG A 34 -6.37 3.26 2.99
CA ARG A 34 -6.59 2.71 4.34
C ARG A 34 -7.10 1.27 4.32
N ARG A 35 -7.88 0.93 3.31
CA ARG A 35 -8.51 -0.39 3.23
C ARG A 35 -7.50 -1.53 3.08
N ILE A 36 -6.31 -1.25 2.59
CA ILE A 36 -5.30 -2.30 2.44
C ILE A 36 -4.51 -2.52 3.73
N GLY A 37 -4.72 -1.67 4.72
CA GLY A 37 -4.12 -1.83 6.05
C GLY A 37 -2.80 -1.10 6.19
N TRP A 38 -2.58 -0.53 7.39
CA TRP A 38 -1.39 0.25 7.67
C TRP A 38 -0.10 -0.55 7.52
N LYS A 39 -0.13 -1.84 7.91
CA LYS A 39 1.06 -2.67 7.80
C LYS A 39 1.50 -2.82 6.35
N ASN A 40 0.54 -3.04 5.47
CA ASN A 40 0.83 -3.17 4.05
C ASN A 40 1.34 -1.86 3.46
N ILE A 41 0.70 -0.75 3.83
CA ILE A 41 1.14 0.57 3.36
C ILE A 41 2.58 0.85 3.80
N CYS A 42 2.89 0.59 5.06
CA CYS A 42 4.23 0.82 5.58
C CYS A 42 5.27 -0.04 4.88
N LYS A 43 4.96 -1.31 4.64
CA LYS A 43 5.87 -2.20 3.97
C LYS A 43 6.14 -1.76 2.53
N LEU A 44 5.10 -1.30 1.84
CA LEU A 44 5.26 -0.79 0.48
C LEU A 44 6.08 0.50 0.47
N TRP A 45 5.78 1.40 1.42
CA TRP A 45 6.47 2.68 1.49
C TRP A 45 7.95 2.52 1.81
N LEU A 46 8.26 1.65 2.75
CA LEU A 46 9.64 1.38 3.15
C LEU A 46 10.36 0.42 2.20
N GLU A 47 9.64 -0.07 1.20
CA GLU A 47 10.15 -1.01 0.20
C GLU A 47 10.64 -2.33 0.81
N GLU A 48 10.06 -2.70 1.95
CA GLU A 48 10.40 -3.98 2.58
C GLU A 48 9.76 -5.16 1.87
N ARG A 49 8.63 -4.93 1.19
CA ARG A 49 7.91 -5.98 0.46
C ARG A 49 7.37 -5.42 -0.84
N THR A 50 7.35 -6.25 -1.85
CA THR A 50 6.69 -5.92 -3.11
C THR A 50 5.20 -6.21 -2.99
N PRO A 51 4.37 -5.66 -3.88
CA PRO A 51 2.94 -5.98 -3.88
C PRO A 51 2.69 -7.49 -4.00
N GLU A 52 3.49 -8.17 -4.80
CA GLU A 52 3.35 -9.61 -4.99
C GLU A 52 3.65 -10.38 -3.71
N GLN A 53 4.68 -9.95 -2.98
CA GLN A 53 5.03 -10.59 -1.72
C GLN A 53 3.94 -10.38 -0.68
N LEU A 54 3.39 -9.18 -0.61
CA LEU A 54 2.31 -8.88 0.33
C LEU A 54 1.08 -9.71 0.04
N LYS A 55 0.74 -9.87 -1.22
CA LYS A 55 -0.40 -10.68 -1.59
C LYS A 55 -0.19 -12.14 -1.18
N GLY A 56 1.01 -12.65 -1.36
CA GLY A 56 1.34 -14.01 -0.94
C GLY A 56 1.26 -14.19 0.57
N GLU A 57 1.71 -13.20 1.32
CA GLU A 57 1.67 -13.23 2.79
C GLU A 57 0.25 -13.12 3.32
N GLY A 58 -0.62 -12.44 2.59
CA GLY A 58 -2.00 -12.23 3.00
C GLY A 58 -2.87 -13.47 2.92
N ASN A 59 -2.35 -14.51 2.33
CA ASN A 59 -3.06 -15.77 2.26
C ASN A 59 -2.67 -16.66 3.44
#